data_151f14e66575e7244d5b5bf452a3de00
#
_entry.id   151f14e66575e7244d5b5bf452a3de00
#
_cell.length_a   1.000
_cell.length_b   1.000
_cell.length_c   1.000
_cell.angle_alpha   90.00
_cell.angle_beta   90.00
_cell.angle_gamma   90.00
#
_symmetry.space_group_name_H-M   'P 1'
#
loop_
_entity.id
_entity.type
_entity.pdbx_description
1 polymer ?
#
loop_
_entity_poly.entity_id
_entity_poly.type
_entity_poly.pdbx_seq_one_letter_code
_entity_poly.pdbx_strand_id
1 'polypeptide(L)'
;VTMVDEIRTPGKGQIRLMFTGAGNPVLSTPNGRALDAALEEIDFMISVDPALNETTRHADVILPPTSPLEHDHYDIAFHNLAIRNTARYNPAVFDKPEGSLHDWEIFSALGERVAALLGLDAMPSVPPDKLVDTALRNGPYGRNTQWQLNVEKLKATLVQALKLTPP
;
A
#
# COMPACT_ATOMS: atom_id res chain seq x y z
N VAL A 1 -3.30 21.45 7.49
CA VAL A 1 -4.00 22.44 8.31
C VAL A 1 -5.33 21.84 8.78
N THR A 2 -6.21 21.42 7.87
CA THR A 2 -7.54 20.89 8.21
C THR A 2 -7.50 19.69 9.16
N MET A 3 -6.60 18.73 8.94
CA MET A 3 -6.50 17.54 9.79
C MET A 3 -6.18 17.88 11.25
N VAL A 4 -5.28 18.84 11.51
CA VAL A 4 -4.99 19.32 12.87
C VAL A 4 -6.24 19.92 13.53
N ASP A 5 -6.99 20.72 12.77
CA ASP A 5 -8.22 21.35 13.27
C ASP A 5 -9.30 20.30 13.55
N GLU A 6 -9.41 19.28 12.69
CA GLU A 6 -10.37 18.18 12.86
C GLU A 6 -10.02 17.25 14.05
N ILE A 7 -8.75 17.07 14.37
CA ILE A 7 -8.32 16.37 15.59
C ILE A 7 -8.72 17.19 16.84
N ARG A 8 -8.46 18.51 16.82
CA ARG A 8 -8.59 19.38 17.99
C ARG A 8 -9.96 19.96 18.22
N THR A 9 -10.84 19.94 17.19
CA THR A 9 -12.17 20.50 17.34
C THR A 9 -13.15 19.46 17.88
N PRO A 10 -13.61 19.60 19.14
CA PRO A 10 -14.54 18.66 19.73
C PRO A 10 -15.89 18.66 19.01
N GLY A 11 -16.54 17.52 18.96
CA GLY A 11 -17.90 17.38 18.47
C GLY A 11 -18.04 16.43 17.30
N LYS A 12 -19.13 16.57 16.55
CA LYS A 12 -19.42 15.69 15.40
C LYS A 12 -18.37 15.91 14.29
N GLY A 13 -17.69 14.82 13.90
CA GLY A 13 -16.65 14.85 12.87
C GLY A 13 -15.24 14.97 13.45
N GLN A 14 -15.05 15.06 14.76
CA GLN A 14 -13.72 15.02 15.37
C GLN A 14 -13.01 13.71 15.02
N ILE A 15 -11.75 13.82 14.59
CA ILE A 15 -10.87 12.66 14.39
C ILE A 15 -10.37 12.18 15.75
N ARG A 16 -10.76 10.99 16.15
CA ARG A 16 -10.40 10.35 17.42
C ARG A 16 -9.53 9.12 17.23
N LEU A 17 -9.55 8.55 16.04
CA LEU A 17 -8.71 7.42 15.66
C LEU A 17 -7.96 7.76 14.38
N MET A 18 -6.67 7.46 14.35
CA MET A 18 -5.84 7.60 13.16
C MET A 18 -5.21 6.28 12.76
N PHE A 19 -5.20 6.03 11.47
CA PHE A 19 -4.50 4.92 10.87
C PHE A 19 -3.52 5.45 9.82
N THR A 20 -2.24 5.09 9.94
CA THR A 20 -1.22 5.45 8.95
C THR A 20 -0.62 4.20 8.30
N GLY A 21 -0.38 4.26 7.00
CA GLY A 21 0.31 3.22 6.25
C GLY A 21 1.44 3.80 5.42
N ALA A 22 2.65 3.33 5.64
CA ALA A 22 3.85 3.64 4.86
C ALA A 22 4.11 5.15 4.64
N GLY A 23 3.83 5.98 5.63
CA GLY A 23 3.98 7.43 5.50
C GLY A 23 4.42 8.12 6.78
N ASN A 24 5.11 9.25 6.63
CA ASN A 24 5.51 10.12 7.73
C ASN A 24 4.90 11.52 7.56
N PRO A 25 3.57 11.68 7.81
CA PRO A 25 2.88 12.94 7.63
C PRO A 25 3.43 14.07 8.51
N VAL A 26 4.00 13.80 9.67
CA VAL A 26 4.66 14.85 10.49
C VAL A 26 5.79 15.53 9.72
N LEU A 27 6.55 14.79 8.91
CA LEU A 27 7.59 15.38 8.06
C LEU A 27 7.08 15.85 6.69
N SER A 28 6.13 15.15 6.10
CA SER A 28 5.76 15.34 4.69
C SER A 28 4.60 16.32 4.47
N THR A 29 3.85 16.69 5.52
CA THR A 29 2.73 17.63 5.39
C THR A 29 3.11 19.05 5.87
N PRO A 30 2.41 20.08 5.35
CA PRO A 30 2.60 21.44 5.84
C PRO A 30 2.28 21.56 7.33
N ASN A 31 3.09 22.32 8.06
CA ASN A 31 2.96 22.56 9.49
C ASN A 31 3.07 21.28 10.35
N GLY A 32 4.10 20.49 10.10
CA GLY A 32 4.35 19.22 10.80
C GLY A 32 4.40 19.36 12.33
N ARG A 33 4.89 20.49 12.87
CA ARG A 33 4.89 20.73 14.32
C ARG A 33 3.48 20.77 14.92
N ALA A 34 2.53 21.36 14.23
CA ALA A 34 1.15 21.40 14.69
C ALA A 34 0.50 20.02 14.59
N LEU A 35 0.82 19.24 13.56
CA LEU A 35 0.37 17.86 13.45
C LEU A 35 0.99 16.98 14.53
N ASP A 36 2.28 17.09 14.75
CA ASP A 36 3.01 16.38 15.81
C ASP A 36 2.32 16.55 17.18
N ALA A 37 2.07 17.79 17.56
CA ALA A 37 1.37 18.10 18.81
C ALA A 37 -0.11 17.65 18.82
N ALA A 38 -0.79 17.63 17.68
CA ALA A 38 -2.17 17.16 17.61
C ALA A 38 -2.28 15.64 17.71
N LEU A 39 -1.29 14.90 17.23
CA LEU A 39 -1.26 13.44 17.33
C LEU A 39 -1.17 12.94 18.79
N GLU A 40 -0.62 13.75 19.71
CA GLU A 40 -0.63 13.45 21.15
C GLU A 40 -2.05 13.49 21.77
N GLU A 41 -3.01 14.13 21.09
CA GLU A 41 -4.39 14.31 21.56
C GLU A 41 -5.36 13.26 20.97
N ILE A 42 -4.89 12.37 20.10
CA ILE A 42 -5.71 11.31 19.49
C ILE A 42 -5.97 10.20 20.52
N ASP A 43 -7.19 9.66 20.54
CA ASP A 43 -7.58 8.60 21.46
C ASP A 43 -6.88 7.26 21.15
N PHE A 44 -6.63 6.97 19.89
CA PHE A 44 -5.96 5.74 19.47
C PHE A 44 -5.34 5.87 18.07
N MET A 45 -4.10 5.39 17.92
CA MET A 45 -3.41 5.44 16.65
C MET A 45 -2.75 4.09 16.31
N ILE A 46 -2.95 3.65 15.06
CA ILE A 46 -2.30 2.47 14.49
C ILE A 46 -1.40 2.92 13.33
N SER A 47 -0.18 2.39 13.29
CA SER A 47 0.75 2.61 12.17
C SER A 47 1.20 1.30 11.55
N VAL A 48 1.05 1.15 10.24
CA VAL A 48 1.68 0.08 9.45
C VAL A 48 2.94 0.66 8.83
N ASP A 49 4.07 0.45 9.49
CA ASP A 49 5.35 1.03 9.12
C ASP A 49 6.48 0.18 9.71
N PRO A 50 7.57 -0.11 8.97
CA PRO A 50 8.70 -0.86 9.48
C PRO A 50 9.61 -0.03 10.40
N ALA A 51 9.42 1.29 10.48
CA ALA A 51 10.31 2.20 11.19
C ALA A 51 9.59 3.02 12.26
N LEU A 52 10.29 3.23 13.38
CA LEU A 52 9.90 4.23 14.35
C LEU A 52 10.39 5.60 13.86
N ASN A 53 9.46 6.51 13.59
CA ASN A 53 9.71 7.84 13.05
C ASN A 53 8.86 8.90 13.77
N GLU A 54 8.90 10.16 13.31
CA GLU A 54 8.21 11.29 13.95
C GLU A 54 6.68 11.11 14.00
N THR A 55 6.12 10.34 13.10
CA THR A 55 4.68 10.03 13.09
C THR A 55 4.36 8.78 13.90
N THR A 56 5.09 7.70 13.65
CA THR A 56 4.78 6.39 14.26
C THR A 56 5.07 6.34 15.75
N ARG A 57 5.89 7.26 16.29
CA ARG A 57 6.12 7.40 17.73
C ARG A 57 4.85 7.73 18.55
N HIS A 58 3.81 8.27 17.88
CA HIS A 58 2.51 8.55 18.49
C HIS A 58 1.55 7.36 18.46
N ALA A 59 1.90 6.31 17.74
CA ALA A 59 1.03 5.15 17.59
C ALA A 59 1.00 4.28 18.86
N ASP A 60 -0.19 3.88 19.28
CA ASP A 60 -0.40 2.90 20.33
C ASP A 60 -0.01 1.48 19.85
N VAL A 61 -0.16 1.23 18.55
CA VAL A 61 0.22 -0.03 17.91
C VAL A 61 0.97 0.24 16.63
N ILE A 62 2.15 -0.36 16.51
CA ILE A 62 2.91 -0.40 15.25
C ILE A 62 2.89 -1.83 14.71
N LEU A 63 2.48 -1.98 13.46
CA LEU A 63 2.43 -3.24 12.74
C LEU A 63 3.49 -3.20 11.62
N PRO A 64 4.71 -3.73 11.86
CA PRO A 64 5.76 -3.68 10.86
C PRO A 64 5.47 -4.64 9.70
N PRO A 65 5.31 -4.16 8.46
CA PRO A 65 5.21 -5.01 7.29
C PRO A 65 6.60 -5.50 6.85
N THR A 66 6.61 -6.44 5.91
CA THR A 66 7.84 -6.84 5.22
C THR A 66 8.51 -5.65 4.51
N SER A 67 9.83 -5.72 4.38
CA SER A 67 10.61 -4.73 3.65
C SER A 67 10.29 -4.77 2.14
N PRO A 68 10.49 -3.66 1.40
CA PRO A 68 10.35 -3.64 -0.06
C PRO A 68 11.21 -4.65 -0.81
N LEU A 69 12.26 -5.20 -0.19
CA LEU A 69 13.11 -6.23 -0.78
C LEU A 69 12.59 -7.66 -0.56
N GLU A 70 11.61 -7.82 0.31
CA GLU A 70 10.99 -9.09 0.70
C GLU A 70 9.65 -9.35 0.02
N HIS A 71 9.22 -8.49 -0.88
CA HIS A 71 7.99 -8.67 -1.68
C HIS A 71 8.19 -8.27 -3.14
N ASP A 72 7.36 -8.87 -4.00
CA ASP A 72 7.30 -8.55 -5.41
C ASP A 72 6.77 -7.11 -5.61
N HIS A 73 7.23 -6.44 -6.66
CA HIS A 73 6.77 -5.10 -7.01
C HIS A 73 6.38 -4.99 -8.49
N TYR A 74 5.22 -4.44 -8.76
CA TYR A 74 4.77 -3.98 -10.06
C TYR A 74 4.15 -2.59 -9.93
N ASP A 75 4.70 -1.63 -10.66
CA ASP A 75 4.22 -0.26 -10.62
C ASP A 75 2.97 -0.09 -11.49
N ILE A 76 1.82 0.11 -10.85
CA ILE A 76 0.55 0.35 -11.55
C ILE A 76 0.38 1.83 -11.92
N ALA A 77 0.85 2.74 -11.07
CA ALA A 77 0.56 4.17 -11.20
C ALA A 77 1.55 4.87 -12.14
N PHE A 78 2.84 4.72 -11.89
CA PHE A 78 3.88 5.51 -12.57
C PHE A 78 4.20 4.99 -13.98
N HIS A 79 3.91 3.75 -14.30
CA HIS A 79 4.01 3.29 -15.69
C HIS A 79 3.13 4.11 -16.65
N ASN A 80 2.00 4.63 -16.19
CA ASN A 80 1.13 5.50 -17.00
C ASN A 80 1.77 6.88 -17.31
N LEU A 81 2.78 7.28 -16.56
CA LEU A 81 3.52 8.53 -16.75
C LEU A 81 4.82 8.32 -17.55
N ALA A 82 5.13 7.09 -17.92
CA ALA A 82 6.33 6.79 -18.69
C ALA A 82 6.20 7.31 -20.13
N ILE A 83 7.29 7.86 -20.68
CA ILE A 83 7.36 8.37 -22.07
C ILE A 83 7.11 7.25 -23.10
N ARG A 84 7.40 6.03 -22.72
CA ARG A 84 7.20 4.83 -23.56
C ARG A 84 6.37 3.80 -22.79
N ASN A 85 5.54 3.06 -23.50
CA ASN A 85 4.84 1.93 -22.93
C ASN A 85 5.84 0.85 -22.51
N THR A 86 6.02 0.72 -21.21
CA THR A 86 6.91 -0.26 -20.57
C THR A 86 6.15 -1.03 -19.50
N ALA A 87 6.53 -2.26 -19.27
CA ALA A 87 6.05 -3.05 -18.16
C ALA A 87 7.23 -3.80 -17.53
N ARG A 88 7.37 -3.72 -16.23
CA ARG A 88 8.41 -4.40 -15.49
C ARG A 88 7.86 -4.96 -14.19
N TYR A 89 8.17 -6.22 -13.95
CA TYR A 89 7.91 -6.89 -12.69
C TYR A 89 9.23 -7.12 -11.96
N ASN A 90 9.31 -6.74 -10.72
CA ASN A 90 10.49 -6.94 -9.88
C ASN A 90 10.13 -7.98 -8.83
N PRO A 91 10.68 -9.20 -8.90
CA PRO A 91 10.49 -10.19 -7.85
C PRO A 91 11.21 -9.77 -6.57
N ALA A 92 10.78 -10.31 -5.44
CA ALA A 92 11.46 -10.17 -4.17
C ALA A 92 12.94 -10.59 -4.28
N VAL A 93 13.80 -9.90 -3.56
CA VAL A 93 15.25 -10.19 -3.49
C VAL A 93 15.55 -11.17 -2.35
N PHE A 94 14.80 -11.04 -1.26
CA PHE A 94 14.92 -11.89 -0.08
C PHE A 94 13.61 -12.63 0.17
N ASP A 95 13.73 -13.78 0.80
CA ASP A 95 12.57 -14.53 1.27
C ASP A 95 11.85 -13.77 2.39
N LYS A 96 10.53 -13.91 2.44
CA LYS A 96 9.70 -13.34 3.51
C LYS A 96 10.09 -14.00 4.84
N PRO A 97 10.47 -13.23 5.88
CA PRO A 97 10.77 -13.78 7.19
C PRO A 97 9.57 -14.54 7.78
N GLU A 98 9.85 -15.63 8.50
CA GLU A 98 8.82 -16.41 9.16
C GLU A 98 8.03 -15.55 10.17
N GLY A 99 6.72 -15.65 10.14
CA GLY A 99 5.82 -14.90 11.02
C GLY A 99 5.60 -13.43 10.61
N SER A 100 6.33 -12.90 9.62
CA SER A 100 6.07 -11.56 9.11
C SER A 100 4.87 -11.53 8.15
N LEU A 101 4.25 -10.36 8.01
CA LEU A 101 3.15 -10.12 7.09
C LEU A 101 3.52 -9.02 6.11
N HIS A 102 3.08 -9.15 4.86
CA HIS A 102 3.06 -8.03 3.93
C HIS A 102 1.99 -7.01 4.37
N ASP A 103 2.14 -5.78 3.97
CA ASP A 103 1.18 -4.72 4.26
C ASP A 103 -0.25 -5.09 3.83
N TRP A 104 -0.43 -5.63 2.63
CA TRP A 104 -1.75 -6.08 2.15
C TRP A 104 -2.36 -7.22 2.99
N GLU A 105 -1.53 -8.10 3.58
CA GLU A 105 -1.99 -9.16 4.50
C GLU A 105 -2.45 -8.55 5.83
N ILE A 106 -1.72 -7.54 6.34
CA ILE A 106 -2.11 -6.79 7.54
C ILE A 106 -3.46 -6.08 7.32
N PHE A 107 -3.61 -5.36 6.20
CA PHE A 107 -4.86 -4.67 5.86
C PHE A 107 -6.03 -5.65 5.70
N SER A 108 -5.81 -6.78 5.03
CA SER A 108 -6.84 -7.82 4.88
C SER A 108 -7.30 -8.36 6.22
N ALA A 109 -6.35 -8.72 7.10
CA ALA A 109 -6.66 -9.26 8.41
C ALA A 109 -7.38 -8.25 9.32
N LEU A 110 -7.02 -6.97 9.26
CA LEU A 110 -7.73 -5.91 9.95
C LEU A 110 -9.14 -5.71 9.37
N GLY A 111 -9.26 -5.67 8.05
CA GLY A 111 -10.53 -5.51 7.35
C GLY A 111 -11.53 -6.62 7.69
N GLU A 112 -11.09 -7.89 7.72
CA GLU A 112 -11.89 -9.03 8.13
C GLU A 112 -12.44 -8.88 9.55
N ARG A 113 -11.58 -8.45 10.50
CA ARG A 113 -12.00 -8.25 11.90
C ARG A 113 -12.99 -7.10 12.04
N VAL A 114 -12.75 -6.00 11.34
CA VAL A 114 -13.66 -4.84 11.36
C VAL A 114 -15.01 -5.22 10.73
N ALA A 115 -15.01 -5.92 9.59
CA ALA A 115 -16.24 -6.39 8.96
C ALA A 115 -17.04 -7.29 9.91
N ALA A 116 -16.40 -8.25 10.58
CA ALA A 116 -17.04 -9.12 11.56
C ALA A 116 -17.65 -8.33 12.74
N LEU A 117 -16.97 -7.32 13.26
CA LEU A 117 -17.47 -6.47 14.34
C LEU A 117 -18.68 -5.63 13.91
N LEU A 118 -18.73 -5.23 12.65
CA LEU A 118 -19.82 -4.42 12.08
C LEU A 118 -20.96 -5.28 11.52
N GLY A 119 -20.84 -6.60 11.52
CA GLY A 119 -21.82 -7.50 10.91
C GLY A 119 -21.87 -7.40 9.38
N LEU A 120 -20.76 -7.05 8.76
CA LEU A 120 -20.59 -6.91 7.30
C LEU A 120 -19.88 -8.14 6.74
N ASP A 121 -20.13 -8.43 5.48
CA ASP A 121 -19.34 -9.42 4.75
C ASP A 121 -17.93 -8.90 4.53
N ALA A 122 -16.92 -9.72 4.85
CA ALA A 122 -15.54 -9.39 4.57
C ALA A 122 -15.28 -9.40 3.06
N MET A 123 -14.51 -8.44 2.58
CA MET A 123 -14.03 -8.45 1.19
C MET A 123 -13.04 -9.60 0.99
N PRO A 124 -13.15 -10.34 -0.13
CA PRO A 124 -12.21 -11.41 -0.42
C PRO A 124 -10.77 -10.87 -0.47
N SER A 125 -9.88 -11.49 0.28
CA SER A 125 -8.44 -11.19 0.19
C SER A 125 -7.86 -11.85 -1.04
N VAL A 126 -7.43 -11.04 -2.01
CA VAL A 126 -6.80 -11.52 -3.25
C VAL A 126 -5.35 -11.05 -3.27
N PRO A 127 -4.37 -11.96 -3.40
CA PRO A 127 -2.96 -11.57 -3.50
C PRO A 127 -2.72 -10.56 -4.64
N PRO A 128 -1.91 -9.52 -4.42
CA PRO A 128 -1.68 -8.46 -5.41
C PRO A 128 -1.15 -8.96 -6.76
N ASP A 129 -0.29 -9.97 -6.77
CA ASP A 129 0.22 -10.60 -7.99
C ASP A 129 -0.90 -11.19 -8.86
N LYS A 130 -1.94 -11.75 -8.26
CA LYS A 130 -3.12 -12.30 -8.97
C LYS A 130 -3.98 -11.18 -9.57
N LEU A 131 -4.12 -10.07 -8.83
CA LEU A 131 -4.82 -8.88 -9.34
C LEU A 131 -4.07 -8.29 -10.53
N VAL A 132 -2.76 -8.13 -10.42
CA VAL A 132 -1.90 -7.65 -11.52
C VAL A 132 -1.95 -8.59 -12.71
N ASP A 133 -1.83 -9.90 -12.51
CA ASP A 133 -1.90 -10.89 -13.60
C ASP A 133 -3.25 -10.83 -14.33
N THR A 134 -4.34 -10.71 -13.57
CA THR A 134 -5.68 -10.57 -14.15
C THR A 134 -5.82 -9.29 -14.96
N ALA A 135 -5.32 -8.16 -14.45
CA ALA A 135 -5.34 -6.88 -15.14
C ALA A 135 -4.50 -6.89 -16.41
N LEU A 136 -3.30 -7.47 -16.36
CA LEU A 136 -2.42 -7.61 -17.53
C LEU A 136 -3.05 -8.48 -18.63
N ARG A 137 -3.62 -9.63 -18.26
CA ARG A 137 -4.26 -10.57 -19.22
C ARG A 137 -5.48 -9.97 -19.89
N ASN A 138 -6.22 -9.09 -19.22
CA ASN A 138 -7.43 -8.47 -19.76
C ASN A 138 -7.17 -7.06 -20.31
N GLY A 139 -5.95 -6.56 -20.17
CA GLY A 139 -5.53 -5.24 -20.65
C GLY A 139 -5.22 -5.21 -22.17
N PRO A 140 -4.86 -4.03 -22.70
CA PRO A 140 -4.65 -3.81 -24.13
C PRO A 140 -3.48 -4.60 -24.74
N TYR A 141 -2.60 -5.18 -23.92
CA TYR A 141 -1.48 -6.04 -24.32
C TYR A 141 -1.66 -7.50 -23.90
N GLY A 142 -2.86 -7.88 -23.43
CA GLY A 142 -3.16 -9.18 -22.85
C GLY A 142 -3.48 -10.28 -23.86
N ARG A 143 -4.40 -11.18 -23.49
CA ARG A 143 -4.70 -12.47 -24.13
C ARG A 143 -4.95 -12.39 -25.64
N ASN A 144 -5.58 -11.31 -26.10
CA ASN A 144 -6.03 -11.17 -27.50
C ASN A 144 -4.99 -10.47 -28.38
N THR A 145 -3.76 -10.35 -27.92
CA THR A 145 -2.68 -9.67 -28.64
C THR A 145 -1.47 -10.59 -28.84
N GLN A 146 -0.59 -10.23 -29.77
CA GLN A 146 0.69 -10.92 -29.93
C GLN A 146 1.58 -10.89 -28.67
N TRP A 147 1.35 -9.93 -27.78
CA TRP A 147 2.12 -9.76 -26.54
C TRP A 147 1.75 -10.78 -25.48
N GLN A 148 0.47 -11.14 -25.37
CA GLN A 148 -0.07 -12.07 -24.37
C GLN A 148 0.50 -11.79 -22.97
N LEU A 149 0.49 -10.48 -22.58
CA LEU A 149 1.15 -10.00 -21.37
C LEU A 149 0.51 -10.61 -20.14
N ASN A 150 1.35 -11.09 -19.22
CA ASN A 150 0.99 -11.65 -17.93
C ASN A 150 2.19 -11.57 -16.98
N VAL A 151 1.99 -11.84 -15.69
CA VAL A 151 3.04 -11.75 -14.68
C VAL A 151 4.19 -12.73 -14.94
N GLU A 152 3.91 -13.97 -15.35
CA GLU A 152 4.97 -14.96 -15.63
C GLU A 152 5.90 -14.49 -16.75
N LYS A 153 5.32 -13.94 -17.81
CA LYS A 153 6.09 -13.40 -18.93
C LYS A 153 6.96 -12.22 -18.50
N LEU A 154 6.46 -11.38 -17.60
CA LEU A 154 7.26 -10.28 -17.05
C LEU A 154 8.37 -10.79 -16.13
N LYS A 155 8.10 -11.79 -15.29
CA LYS A 155 9.14 -12.44 -14.44
C LYS A 155 10.25 -13.07 -15.29
N ALA A 156 9.90 -13.72 -16.41
CA ALA A 156 10.87 -14.31 -17.32
C ALA A 156 11.72 -13.25 -18.07
N THR A 157 11.30 -11.99 -18.08
CA THR A 157 11.97 -10.90 -18.79
C THR A 157 12.81 -10.02 -17.85
N LEU A 158 13.36 -10.59 -16.82
CA LEU A 158 14.00 -9.95 -15.64
C LEU A 158 15.05 -8.88 -15.94
N VAL A 159 15.65 -8.87 -17.12
CA VAL A 159 16.78 -7.98 -17.42
C VAL A 159 16.39 -6.79 -18.34
N GLN A 160 15.26 -6.85 -18.99
CA GLN A 160 14.84 -5.78 -19.92
C GLN A 160 13.35 -5.46 -19.74
N ALA A 161 13.05 -4.17 -19.50
CA ALA A 161 11.68 -3.70 -19.62
C ALA A 161 11.13 -4.03 -20.99
N LEU A 162 9.98 -4.70 -21.06
CA LEU A 162 9.28 -4.95 -22.33
C LEU A 162 8.92 -3.59 -22.96
N LYS A 163 9.46 -3.33 -24.14
CA LYS A 163 9.02 -2.19 -24.96
C LYS A 163 7.75 -2.63 -25.68
N LEU A 164 6.64 -2.11 -25.26
CA LEU A 164 5.34 -2.37 -25.87
C LEU A 164 5.09 -1.32 -26.94
N THR A 165 4.94 -1.77 -28.19
CA THR A 165 4.41 -0.90 -29.25
C THR A 165 2.90 -0.78 -29.09
N PRO A 166 2.29 0.36 -29.45
CA PRO A 166 0.83 0.50 -29.44
C PRO A 166 0.16 -0.66 -30.18
N PRO A 167 -0.99 -1.13 -29.68
CA PRO A 167 -1.78 -2.16 -30.36
C PRO A 167 -2.31 -1.68 -31.68
#